data_173bc871e64d22ab9acd6ad81c6a4cb1
#
_entry.id   173bc871e64d22ab9acd6ad81c6a4cb1
#
_cell.length_a   1.000
_cell.length_b   1.000
_cell.length_c   1.000
_cell.angle_alpha   90.00
_cell.angle_beta   90.00
_cell.angle_gamma   90.00
#
_symmetry.space_group_name_H-M   'P 1'
#
loop_
_entity.id
_entity.type
_entity.pdbx_description
1 polymer ?
#
loop_
_entity_poly.entity_id
_entity_poly.type
_entity_poly.pdbx_seq_one_letter_code
_entity_poly.pdbx_strand_id
1 'polypeptide(L)'
;VPAATAPPVPTVVPLTVAQATKAALLVSDLPKGWEGGVAPDRTPTIGLPVTYDPAECRVVRDPLRDGGTPATIIRGQYLLRAENPSDDKVVTEVIASFPADQLPLVRDIAEVLPRCGVIARTLEGLTSKTFVRQLPVPGLRDGVVLRFGDADDPTLKSDSYTAFVARGGTLLALRAGSDTFTTDAAFARFATTAVARLDAVVG
;
A
#
# COMPACT_ATOMS: atom_id res chain seq x y z
N VAL A 1 43.94 -18.77 4.53
CA VAL A 1 43.23 -17.85 3.59
C VAL A 1 42.48 -16.89 4.44
N PRO A 2 42.71 -15.54 4.38
CA PRO A 2 41.92 -14.58 5.13
C PRO A 2 40.48 -14.61 4.62
N ALA A 3 39.53 -14.69 5.56
CA ALA A 3 38.09 -14.60 5.24
C ALA A 3 37.82 -13.21 4.63
N ALA A 4 37.23 -13.20 3.46
CA ALA A 4 36.77 -11.95 2.83
C ALA A 4 35.74 -11.30 3.74
N THR A 5 36.03 -10.10 4.23
CA THR A 5 35.09 -9.30 5.00
C THR A 5 33.92 -8.93 4.08
N ALA A 6 32.72 -9.34 4.44
CA ALA A 6 31.52 -8.95 3.69
C ALA A 6 31.41 -7.41 3.62
N PRO A 7 31.05 -6.84 2.47
CA PRO A 7 30.88 -5.39 2.36
C PRO A 7 29.82 -4.92 3.38
N PRO A 8 30.00 -3.73 3.97
CA PRO A 8 29.05 -3.21 4.94
C PRO A 8 27.67 -3.04 4.26
N VAL A 9 26.63 -3.56 4.92
CA VAL A 9 25.24 -3.35 4.49
C VAL A 9 24.98 -1.84 4.52
N PRO A 10 24.50 -1.22 3.44
CA PRO A 10 24.22 0.20 3.43
C PRO A 10 23.22 0.53 4.54
N THR A 11 23.57 1.49 5.39
CA THR A 11 22.70 1.94 6.46
C THR A 11 21.56 2.75 5.86
N VAL A 12 20.35 2.25 6.00
CA VAL A 12 19.14 2.98 5.59
C VAL A 12 18.76 3.94 6.71
N VAL A 13 18.64 5.23 6.39
CA VAL A 13 18.20 6.26 7.33
C VAL A 13 16.69 6.45 7.15
N PRO A 14 15.88 6.18 8.19
CA PRO A 14 14.44 6.40 8.10
C PRO A 14 14.10 7.88 7.94
N LEU A 15 13.00 8.15 7.22
CA LEU A 15 12.43 9.49 7.12
C LEU A 15 11.98 9.99 8.49
N THR A 16 12.20 11.27 8.75
CA THR A 16 11.53 11.96 9.86
C THR A 16 10.03 12.13 9.57
N VAL A 17 9.23 12.41 10.60
CA VAL A 17 7.79 12.71 10.42
C VAL A 17 7.58 13.87 9.44
N ALA A 18 8.39 14.92 9.52
CA ALA A 18 8.31 16.08 8.61
C ALA A 18 8.59 15.69 7.14
N GLN A 19 9.59 14.84 6.91
CA GLN A 19 9.91 14.34 5.58
C GLN A 19 8.80 13.42 5.05
N ALA A 20 8.31 12.49 5.87
CA ALA A 20 7.20 11.61 5.49
C ALA A 20 5.93 12.42 5.17
N THR A 21 5.61 13.44 5.98
CA THR A 21 4.47 14.34 5.71
C THR A 21 4.63 15.11 4.38
N LYS A 22 5.86 15.55 4.06
CA LYS A 22 6.15 16.22 2.79
C LYS A 22 6.02 15.26 1.59
N ALA A 23 6.33 13.98 1.78
CA ALA A 23 6.23 12.94 0.77
C ALA A 23 4.78 12.53 0.48
N ALA A 24 3.85 12.83 1.38
CA ALA A 24 2.45 12.44 1.23
C ALA A 24 1.72 13.27 0.18
N LEU A 25 0.63 12.73 -0.32
CA LEU A 25 -0.32 13.42 -1.18
C LEU A 25 -0.86 14.68 -0.52
N LEU A 26 -1.10 15.71 -1.32
CA LEU A 26 -1.88 16.88 -0.94
C LEU A 26 -3.30 16.74 -1.47
N VAL A 27 -4.25 17.42 -0.85
CA VAL A 27 -5.64 17.49 -1.36
C VAL A 27 -5.67 18.02 -2.80
N SER A 28 -4.73 18.91 -3.17
CA SER A 28 -4.58 19.41 -4.54
C SER A 28 -4.17 18.38 -5.58
N ASP A 29 -3.65 17.23 -5.17
CA ASP A 29 -3.29 16.12 -6.08
C ASP A 29 -4.52 15.27 -6.45
N LEU A 30 -5.62 15.46 -5.72
CA LEU A 30 -6.89 14.81 -5.98
C LEU A 30 -7.82 15.72 -6.82
N PRO A 31 -8.82 15.16 -7.49
CA PRO A 31 -9.84 15.95 -8.18
C PRO A 31 -10.53 16.94 -7.23
N LYS A 32 -11.16 17.99 -7.80
CA LYS A 32 -11.88 18.98 -7.01
C LYS A 32 -12.97 18.34 -6.15
N GLY A 33 -13.12 18.82 -4.93
CA GLY A 33 -14.16 18.41 -3.99
C GLY A 33 -13.68 17.44 -2.91
N TRP A 34 -12.46 16.93 -3.02
CA TRP A 34 -11.87 16.11 -1.98
C TRP A 34 -11.42 16.96 -0.79
N GLU A 35 -11.50 16.37 0.40
CA GLU A 35 -11.00 16.92 1.66
C GLU A 35 -10.17 15.90 2.40
N GLY A 36 -9.36 16.32 3.37
CA GLY A 36 -8.53 15.42 4.18
C GLY A 36 -7.11 15.89 4.32
N GLY A 37 -6.24 14.96 4.69
CA GLY A 37 -4.82 15.22 4.91
C GLY A 37 -4.15 14.08 5.65
N VAL A 38 -2.93 14.34 6.12
CA VAL A 38 -2.07 13.36 6.80
C VAL A 38 -1.89 13.69 8.27
N ALA A 39 -1.74 12.65 9.08
CA ALA A 39 -1.38 12.75 10.48
C ALA A 39 -0.36 11.67 10.85
N PRO A 40 0.49 11.90 11.86
CA PRO A 40 1.32 10.85 12.43
C PRO A 40 0.43 9.73 12.99
N ASP A 41 0.71 8.49 12.60
CA ASP A 41 0.03 7.33 13.17
C ASP A 41 0.76 6.90 14.43
N ARG A 42 0.07 7.00 15.55
CA ARG A 42 0.57 6.61 16.87
C ARG A 42 -0.02 5.30 17.37
N THR A 43 -0.95 4.74 16.65
CA THR A 43 -1.67 3.55 17.10
C THR A 43 -1.00 2.30 16.55
N PRO A 44 -0.37 1.46 17.39
CA PRO A 44 -0.01 0.13 16.96
C PRO A 44 -1.30 -0.60 16.57
N THR A 45 -1.41 -1.01 15.34
CA THR A 45 -2.54 -1.82 14.90
C THR A 45 -2.38 -3.22 15.51
N ILE A 46 -2.91 -3.41 16.71
CA ILE A 46 -3.09 -4.77 17.27
C ILE A 46 -4.25 -5.36 16.46
N GLY A 47 -3.92 -5.96 15.34
CA GLY A 47 -4.91 -6.62 14.50
C GLY A 47 -5.45 -7.87 15.18
N LEU A 48 -6.74 -8.11 15.05
CA LEU A 48 -7.34 -9.41 15.36
C LEU A 48 -6.59 -10.52 14.60
N PRO A 49 -6.52 -11.74 15.15
CA PRO A 49 -5.88 -12.85 14.46
C PRO A 49 -6.60 -13.11 13.14
N VAL A 50 -5.85 -12.97 12.06
CA VAL A 50 -6.31 -13.20 10.69
C VAL A 50 -5.48 -14.31 10.09
N THR A 51 -6.14 -15.27 9.45
CA THR A 51 -5.47 -16.29 8.63
C THR A 51 -5.76 -16.07 7.17
N TYR A 52 -4.82 -16.48 6.33
CA TYR A 52 -4.90 -16.40 4.88
C TYR A 52 -4.68 -17.77 4.25
N ASP A 53 -5.37 -18.03 3.16
CA ASP A 53 -5.19 -19.22 2.36
C ASP A 53 -5.15 -18.82 0.86
N PRO A 54 -4.04 -19.03 0.15
CA PRO A 54 -2.76 -19.56 0.65
C PRO A 54 -2.09 -18.68 1.70
N ALA A 55 -1.36 -19.27 2.65
CA ALA A 55 -0.76 -18.56 3.79
C ALA A 55 0.29 -17.51 3.39
N GLU A 56 1.07 -17.79 2.32
CA GLU A 56 2.07 -16.87 1.77
C GLU A 56 1.44 -15.59 1.19
N CYS A 57 0.14 -15.63 0.83
CA CYS A 57 -0.55 -14.47 0.29
C CYS A 57 -0.86 -13.40 1.36
N ARG A 58 -0.50 -13.65 2.62
CA ARG A 58 -0.57 -12.64 3.68
C ARG A 58 0.20 -11.38 3.30
N VAL A 59 1.39 -11.51 2.73
CA VAL A 59 2.24 -10.37 2.36
C VAL A 59 1.55 -9.45 1.33
N VAL A 60 0.67 -9.98 0.49
CA VAL A 60 -0.12 -9.22 -0.50
C VAL A 60 -1.20 -8.36 0.16
N ARG A 61 -1.75 -8.83 1.29
CA ARG A 61 -2.87 -8.17 1.99
C ARG A 61 -2.43 -7.25 3.11
N ASP A 62 -1.33 -7.58 3.77
CA ASP A 62 -0.87 -6.88 4.98
C ASP A 62 0.68 -6.76 5.03
N PRO A 63 1.29 -6.12 4.02
CA PRO A 63 2.74 -6.05 3.90
C PRO A 63 3.40 -5.27 5.04
N LEU A 64 2.71 -4.29 5.64
CA LEU A 64 3.26 -3.51 6.75
C LEU A 64 3.55 -4.39 7.98
N ARG A 65 2.86 -5.52 8.11
CA ARG A 65 3.06 -6.46 9.21
C ARG A 65 4.35 -7.25 9.06
N ASP A 66 4.78 -7.49 7.82
CA ASP A 66 5.98 -8.28 7.50
C ASP A 66 7.23 -7.41 7.34
N GLY A 67 7.07 -6.11 7.11
CA GLY A 67 8.17 -5.14 6.97
C GLY A 67 8.94 -4.80 8.26
N GLY A 68 8.53 -5.36 9.40
CA GLY A 68 9.10 -5.03 10.70
C GLY A 68 8.42 -3.83 11.37
N THR A 69 9.11 -3.22 12.35
CA THR A 69 8.59 -2.04 13.05
C THR A 69 9.10 -0.77 12.36
N PRO A 70 8.20 0.07 11.82
CA PRO A 70 8.61 1.34 11.23
C PRO A 70 9.13 2.31 12.32
N ALA A 71 10.19 3.06 11.99
CA ALA A 71 10.67 4.17 12.82
C ALA A 71 9.76 5.40 12.69
N THR A 72 9.13 5.56 11.54
CA THR A 72 8.17 6.63 11.25
C THR A 72 7.02 6.06 10.46
N ILE A 73 5.80 6.41 10.85
CA ILE A 73 4.58 6.09 10.10
C ILE A 73 3.64 7.29 10.10
N ILE A 74 3.13 7.63 8.93
CA ILE A 74 2.04 8.59 8.77
C ILE A 74 0.91 7.95 7.99
N ARG A 75 -0.33 8.40 8.26
CA ARG A 75 -1.52 8.01 7.49
C ARG A 75 -2.16 9.24 6.88
N GLY A 76 -2.44 9.15 5.59
CA GLY A 76 -3.31 10.07 4.86
C GLY A 76 -4.70 9.45 4.73
N GLN A 77 -5.72 10.26 4.92
CA GLN A 77 -7.09 9.92 4.59
C GLN A 77 -7.72 11.08 3.85
N TYR A 78 -8.27 10.77 2.69
CA TYR A 78 -8.91 11.74 1.81
C TYR A 78 -10.31 11.24 1.49
N LEU A 79 -11.28 12.14 1.56
CA LEU A 79 -12.70 11.85 1.43
C LEU A 79 -13.31 12.72 0.35
N LEU A 80 -14.14 12.14 -0.49
CA LEU A 80 -15.09 12.85 -1.33
C LEU A 80 -16.48 12.53 -0.79
N ARG A 81 -17.09 13.52 -0.14
CA ARG A 81 -18.40 13.37 0.48
C ARG A 81 -19.50 13.24 -0.57
N ALA A 82 -20.40 12.30 -0.34
CA ALA A 82 -21.63 12.11 -1.08
C ALA A 82 -22.83 12.60 -0.23
N GLU A 83 -24.01 12.72 -0.85
CA GLU A 83 -25.25 13.01 -0.11
C GLU A 83 -25.58 11.89 0.89
N ASN A 84 -25.33 10.64 0.50
CA ASN A 84 -25.43 9.49 1.37
C ASN A 84 -24.04 9.09 1.84
N PRO A 85 -23.75 9.08 3.17
CA PRO A 85 -22.42 8.71 3.70
C PRO A 85 -21.92 7.31 3.32
N SER A 86 -22.81 6.38 2.97
CA SER A 86 -22.41 5.06 2.47
C SER A 86 -21.74 5.11 1.10
N ASP A 87 -21.92 6.20 0.36
CA ASP A 87 -21.40 6.41 -0.98
C ASP A 87 -20.14 7.34 -0.97
N ASP A 88 -19.69 7.72 0.22
CA ASP A 88 -18.43 8.47 0.39
C ASP A 88 -17.27 7.70 -0.22
N LYS A 89 -16.48 8.38 -1.03
CA LYS A 89 -15.27 7.78 -1.63
C LYS A 89 -14.07 8.07 -0.76
N VAL A 90 -13.23 7.06 -0.58
CA VAL A 90 -12.09 7.15 0.32
C VAL A 90 -10.81 6.75 -0.39
N VAL A 91 -9.78 7.57 -0.22
CA VAL A 91 -8.39 7.22 -0.50
C VAL A 91 -7.64 7.19 0.83
N THR A 92 -6.90 6.12 1.06
CA THR A 92 -5.98 6.03 2.20
C THR A 92 -4.55 5.88 1.71
N GLU A 93 -3.65 6.57 2.36
CA GLU A 93 -2.22 6.51 2.11
C GLU A 93 -1.50 6.19 3.41
N VAL A 94 -0.50 5.31 3.33
CA VAL A 94 0.42 5.06 4.44
C VAL A 94 1.84 5.23 3.92
N ILE A 95 2.63 6.06 4.58
CA ILE A 95 4.07 6.14 4.39
C ILE A 95 4.72 5.64 5.67
N ALA A 96 5.37 4.49 5.57
CA ALA A 96 6.08 3.85 6.67
C ALA A 96 7.57 3.78 6.34
N SER A 97 8.41 4.33 7.21
CA SER A 97 9.86 4.34 7.03
C SER A 97 10.54 3.50 8.09
N PHE A 98 11.41 2.60 7.63
CA PHE A 98 12.05 1.55 8.39
C PHE A 98 13.57 1.74 8.40
N PRO A 99 14.28 1.20 9.40
CA PRO A 99 15.73 1.20 9.44
C PRO A 99 16.38 0.19 8.47
N ALA A 100 15.57 -0.58 7.74
CA ALA A 100 15.99 -1.58 6.77
C ALA A 100 15.36 -1.32 5.40
N ASP A 101 16.02 -1.76 4.33
CA ASP A 101 15.50 -1.66 2.97
C ASP A 101 14.20 -2.46 2.82
N GLN A 102 13.19 -1.86 2.16
CA GLN A 102 11.86 -2.44 1.94
C GLN A 102 11.68 -3.00 0.53
N LEU A 103 12.67 -2.87 -0.34
CA LEU A 103 12.62 -3.44 -1.68
C LEU A 103 12.43 -4.98 -1.68
N PRO A 104 13.05 -5.76 -0.76
CA PRO A 104 12.79 -7.19 -0.68
C PRO A 104 11.31 -7.50 -0.46
N LEU A 105 10.62 -6.78 0.43
CA LEU A 105 9.19 -6.97 0.70
C LEU A 105 8.33 -6.78 -0.56
N VAL A 106 8.60 -5.73 -1.36
CA VAL A 106 7.87 -5.50 -2.62
C VAL A 106 8.17 -6.59 -3.66
N ARG A 107 9.41 -7.09 -3.70
CA ARG A 107 9.78 -8.23 -4.55
C ARG A 107 9.07 -9.51 -4.12
N ASP A 108 8.99 -9.79 -2.82
CA ASP A 108 8.27 -10.94 -2.27
C ASP A 108 6.79 -10.89 -2.65
N ILE A 109 6.15 -9.70 -2.58
CA ILE A 109 4.78 -9.52 -3.08
C ILE A 109 4.69 -9.93 -4.54
N ALA A 110 5.57 -9.41 -5.40
CA ALA A 110 5.56 -9.70 -6.83
C ALA A 110 5.78 -11.20 -7.13
N GLU A 111 6.64 -11.87 -6.35
CA GLU A 111 6.96 -13.29 -6.51
C GLU A 111 5.79 -14.21 -6.14
N VAL A 112 5.03 -13.88 -5.09
CA VAL A 112 3.91 -14.73 -4.66
C VAL A 112 2.63 -14.49 -5.46
N LEU A 113 2.49 -13.33 -6.10
CA LEU A 113 1.26 -12.94 -6.83
C LEU A 113 0.72 -14.00 -7.80
N PRO A 114 1.55 -14.75 -8.58
CA PRO A 114 1.03 -15.78 -9.46
C PRO A 114 0.25 -16.91 -8.74
N ARG A 115 0.52 -17.09 -7.44
CA ARG A 115 -0.17 -18.08 -6.60
C ARG A 115 -1.33 -17.49 -5.80
N CYS A 116 -1.47 -16.17 -5.80
CA CYS A 116 -2.42 -15.40 -4.99
C CYS A 116 -3.59 -14.84 -5.83
N GLY A 117 -3.95 -15.49 -6.93
CA GLY A 117 -5.07 -15.05 -7.78
C GLY A 117 -6.41 -14.98 -7.04
N VAL A 118 -6.61 -15.85 -6.06
CA VAL A 118 -7.71 -15.78 -5.09
C VAL A 118 -7.14 -16.00 -3.70
N ILE A 119 -7.51 -15.15 -2.75
CA ILE A 119 -7.07 -15.21 -1.36
C ILE A 119 -8.31 -15.37 -0.48
N ALA A 120 -8.38 -16.46 0.28
CA ALA A 120 -9.35 -16.59 1.36
C ALA A 120 -8.77 -15.94 2.64
N ARG A 121 -9.55 -15.09 3.28
CA ARG A 121 -9.21 -14.44 4.55
C ARG A 121 -10.22 -14.85 5.59
N THR A 122 -9.75 -15.44 6.69
CA THR A 122 -10.60 -15.80 7.83
C THR A 122 -10.30 -14.89 9.01
N LEU A 123 -11.33 -14.24 9.52
CA LEU A 123 -11.33 -13.39 10.70
C LEU A 123 -12.49 -13.82 11.59
N GLU A 124 -12.22 -14.17 12.83
CA GLU A 124 -13.25 -14.58 13.82
C GLU A 124 -14.20 -15.68 13.29
N GLY A 125 -13.66 -16.62 12.51
CA GLY A 125 -14.42 -17.72 11.92
C GLY A 125 -15.20 -17.36 10.64
N LEU A 126 -15.25 -16.09 10.24
CA LEU A 126 -15.85 -15.64 8.98
C LEU A 126 -14.80 -15.65 7.89
N THR A 127 -15.07 -16.37 6.80
CA THR A 127 -14.20 -16.43 5.64
C THR A 127 -14.76 -15.61 4.49
N SER A 128 -13.94 -14.75 3.92
CA SER A 128 -14.21 -14.03 2.67
C SER A 128 -13.15 -14.37 1.64
N LYS A 129 -13.53 -14.46 0.38
CA LYS A 129 -12.62 -14.71 -0.73
C LYS A 129 -12.49 -13.46 -1.57
N THR A 130 -11.26 -13.15 -1.93
CA THR A 130 -10.93 -11.96 -2.71
C THR A 130 -10.09 -12.37 -3.91
N PHE A 131 -10.47 -12.00 -5.12
CA PHE A 131 -9.57 -12.13 -6.26
C PHE A 131 -8.52 -11.02 -6.20
N VAL A 132 -7.34 -11.32 -6.74
CA VAL A 132 -6.23 -10.37 -6.85
C VAL A 132 -5.71 -10.36 -8.26
N ARG A 133 -5.57 -9.18 -8.84
CA ARG A 133 -4.97 -8.99 -10.16
C ARG A 133 -3.93 -7.88 -10.11
N GLN A 134 -2.74 -8.18 -10.61
CA GLN A 134 -1.73 -7.16 -10.82
C GLN A 134 -2.08 -6.31 -12.05
N LEU A 135 -1.93 -4.99 -11.89
CA LEU A 135 -2.11 -4.04 -12.97
C LEU A 135 -0.75 -3.58 -13.48
N PRO A 136 -0.53 -3.58 -14.79
CA PRO A 136 0.68 -3.01 -15.36
C PRO A 136 0.66 -1.48 -15.23
N VAL A 137 1.72 -0.92 -14.65
CA VAL A 137 1.92 0.54 -14.54
C VAL A 137 3.25 0.90 -15.19
N PRO A 138 3.22 1.44 -16.41
CA PRO A 138 4.46 1.83 -17.10
C PRO A 138 5.28 2.83 -16.28
N GLY A 139 6.57 2.57 -16.17
CA GLY A 139 7.50 3.44 -15.44
C GLY A 139 7.49 3.31 -13.91
N LEU A 140 6.59 2.51 -13.33
CA LEU A 140 6.62 2.22 -11.90
C LEU A 140 7.79 1.28 -11.60
N ARG A 141 8.80 1.81 -10.90
CA ARG A 141 9.93 1.00 -10.42
C ARG A 141 9.68 0.59 -8.98
N ASP A 142 10.17 -0.61 -8.62
CA ASP A 142 10.17 -1.10 -7.25
C ASP A 142 8.79 -0.99 -6.57
N GLY A 143 7.76 -1.36 -7.34
CA GLY A 143 6.37 -1.28 -6.91
C GLY A 143 5.46 -2.24 -7.64
N VAL A 144 4.31 -2.52 -7.01
CA VAL A 144 3.21 -3.30 -7.55
C VAL A 144 1.90 -2.55 -7.37
N VAL A 145 1.02 -2.64 -8.37
CA VAL A 145 -0.35 -2.14 -8.29
C VAL A 145 -1.29 -3.31 -8.44
N LEU A 146 -2.23 -3.41 -7.52
CA LEU A 146 -3.14 -4.53 -7.39
C LEU A 146 -4.57 -4.05 -7.43
N ARG A 147 -5.44 -4.83 -8.07
CA ARG A 147 -6.88 -4.73 -7.96
C ARG A 147 -7.39 -5.94 -7.18
N PHE A 148 -8.23 -5.68 -6.22
CA PHE A 148 -8.93 -6.67 -5.40
C PHE A 148 -10.43 -6.56 -5.67
N GLY A 149 -11.14 -7.68 -5.64
CA GLY A 149 -12.58 -7.72 -5.74
C GLY A 149 -13.13 -8.97 -5.06
N ASP A 150 -14.44 -9.06 -4.94
CA ASP A 150 -15.10 -10.24 -4.39
C ASP A 150 -14.94 -11.41 -5.38
N ALA A 151 -14.46 -12.55 -4.89
CA ALA A 151 -14.27 -13.74 -5.73
C ALA A 151 -15.53 -14.61 -5.84
N ASP A 152 -16.42 -14.50 -4.86
CA ASP A 152 -17.68 -15.26 -4.83
C ASP A 152 -18.80 -14.51 -5.59
N ASP A 153 -18.73 -13.16 -5.65
CA ASP A 153 -19.65 -12.33 -6.45
C ASP A 153 -18.93 -11.20 -7.19
N PRO A 154 -18.45 -11.46 -8.41
CA PRO A 154 -17.76 -10.46 -9.22
C PRO A 154 -18.66 -9.30 -9.70
N THR A 155 -19.98 -9.36 -9.45
CA THR A 155 -20.90 -8.26 -9.77
C THR A 155 -20.97 -7.21 -8.65
N LEU A 156 -20.52 -7.56 -7.46
CA LEU A 156 -20.40 -6.62 -6.36
C LEU A 156 -19.35 -5.56 -6.67
N LYS A 157 -19.73 -4.29 -6.53
CA LYS A 157 -18.83 -3.14 -6.70
C LYS A 157 -17.90 -2.94 -5.48
N SER A 158 -17.49 -4.04 -4.82
CA SER A 158 -16.62 -4.01 -3.66
C SER A 158 -15.13 -4.01 -4.01
N ASP A 159 -14.82 -3.82 -5.28
CA ASP A 159 -13.43 -3.78 -5.76
C ASP A 159 -12.64 -2.65 -5.08
N SER A 160 -11.37 -2.91 -4.88
CA SER A 160 -10.44 -1.89 -4.39
C SER A 160 -9.10 -1.97 -5.10
N TYR A 161 -8.42 -0.85 -5.17
CA TYR A 161 -7.06 -0.76 -5.68
C TYR A 161 -6.08 -0.59 -4.53
N THR A 162 -4.90 -1.16 -4.68
CA THR A 162 -3.79 -0.92 -3.76
C THR A 162 -2.49 -0.84 -4.55
N ALA A 163 -1.66 0.16 -4.23
CA ALA A 163 -0.29 0.24 -4.72
C ALA A 163 0.67 0.08 -3.53
N PHE A 164 1.74 -0.71 -3.72
CA PHE A 164 2.87 -0.81 -2.80
C PHE A 164 4.12 -0.43 -3.54
N VAL A 165 4.89 0.51 -3.00
CA VAL A 165 6.12 1.01 -3.62
C VAL A 165 7.20 1.17 -2.56
N ALA A 166 8.39 0.63 -2.82
CA ALA A 166 9.55 0.78 -1.95
C ALA A 166 10.52 1.84 -2.50
N ARG A 167 11.08 2.63 -1.60
CA ARG A 167 12.21 3.54 -1.86
C ARG A 167 13.17 3.46 -0.70
N GLY A 168 14.22 2.64 -0.85
CA GLY A 168 15.12 2.32 0.25
C GLY A 168 14.33 1.79 1.45
N GLY A 169 14.48 2.43 2.62
CA GLY A 169 13.76 2.05 3.83
C GLY A 169 12.30 2.49 3.89
N THR A 170 11.75 3.12 2.85
CA THR A 170 10.38 3.67 2.91
C THR A 170 9.42 2.85 2.04
N LEU A 171 8.31 2.43 2.63
CA LEU A 171 7.19 1.79 1.97
C LEU A 171 6.01 2.76 1.89
N LEU A 172 5.58 3.03 0.67
CA LEU A 172 4.32 3.69 0.36
C LEU A 172 3.25 2.63 0.11
N ALA A 173 2.14 2.70 0.82
CA ALA A 173 0.93 1.93 0.54
C ALA A 173 -0.23 2.90 0.27
N LEU A 174 -0.81 2.80 -0.92
CA LEU A 174 -1.93 3.62 -1.36
C LEU A 174 -3.12 2.72 -1.64
N ARG A 175 -4.30 3.06 -1.08
CA ARG A 175 -5.52 2.27 -1.26
C ARG A 175 -6.71 3.15 -1.59
N ALA A 176 -7.57 2.67 -2.50
CA ALA A 176 -8.82 3.32 -2.86
C ALA A 176 -9.88 2.29 -3.28
N GLY A 177 -11.16 2.61 -3.11
CA GLY A 177 -12.25 1.84 -3.70
C GLY A 177 -12.31 1.99 -5.23
N SER A 178 -12.87 1.00 -5.92
CA SER A 178 -13.02 1.05 -7.39
C SER A 178 -14.04 2.09 -7.86
N ASP A 179 -14.96 2.47 -7.00
CA ASP A 179 -15.90 3.57 -7.22
C ASP A 179 -15.21 4.95 -7.22
N THR A 180 -14.03 5.04 -6.60
CA THR A 180 -13.20 6.24 -6.56
C THR A 180 -12.56 6.54 -7.92
N PHE A 181 -12.15 5.49 -8.64
CA PHE A 181 -11.51 5.59 -9.94
C PHE A 181 -12.29 4.82 -10.98
N THR A 182 -12.65 5.47 -12.06
CA THR A 182 -13.49 4.89 -13.12
C THR A 182 -12.76 3.84 -13.96
N THR A 183 -11.43 3.82 -13.93
CA THR A 183 -10.61 2.89 -14.71
C THR A 183 -9.32 2.53 -13.97
N ASP A 184 -8.77 1.34 -14.28
CA ASP A 184 -7.45 0.90 -13.82
C ASP A 184 -6.37 1.95 -14.14
N ALA A 185 -6.43 2.55 -15.33
CA ALA A 185 -5.49 3.59 -15.76
C ALA A 185 -5.59 4.89 -14.94
N ALA A 186 -6.78 5.23 -14.43
CA ALA A 186 -6.97 6.40 -13.57
C ALA A 186 -6.28 6.18 -12.22
N PHE A 187 -6.44 5.02 -11.61
CA PHE A 187 -5.73 4.68 -10.37
C PHE A 187 -4.22 4.59 -10.59
N ALA A 188 -3.77 3.99 -11.70
CA ALA A 188 -2.35 3.90 -12.03
C ALA A 188 -1.68 5.27 -12.12
N ARG A 189 -2.32 6.25 -12.79
CA ARG A 189 -1.83 7.65 -12.83
C ARG A 189 -1.78 8.28 -11.45
N PHE A 190 -2.81 8.05 -10.65
CA PHE A 190 -2.86 8.56 -9.28
C PHE A 190 -1.73 7.97 -8.40
N ALA A 191 -1.49 6.67 -8.50
CA ALA A 191 -0.36 6.03 -7.83
C ALA A 191 0.99 6.61 -8.27
N THR A 192 1.15 6.92 -9.57
CA THR A 192 2.35 7.59 -10.09
C THR A 192 2.55 8.98 -9.46
N THR A 193 1.48 9.73 -9.22
CA THR A 193 1.56 11.03 -8.52
C THR A 193 2.07 10.88 -7.09
N ALA A 194 1.54 9.90 -6.34
CA ALA A 194 2.00 9.61 -4.98
C ALA A 194 3.49 9.21 -4.96
N VAL A 195 3.91 8.37 -5.92
CA VAL A 195 5.31 7.96 -6.07
C VAL A 195 6.22 9.15 -6.37
N ALA A 196 5.81 10.05 -7.26
CA ALA A 196 6.60 11.23 -7.59
C ALA A 196 6.83 12.14 -6.38
N ARG A 197 5.85 12.25 -5.47
CA ARG A 197 6.02 12.97 -4.20
C ARG A 197 7.02 12.27 -3.28
N LEU A 198 6.94 10.95 -3.17
CA LEU A 198 7.90 10.19 -2.39
C LEU A 198 9.31 10.35 -2.97
N ASP A 199 9.49 10.21 -4.29
CA ASP A 199 10.77 10.35 -4.98
C ASP A 199 11.39 11.74 -4.76
N ALA A 200 10.58 12.80 -4.69
CA ALA A 200 11.05 14.16 -4.43
C ALA A 200 11.62 14.37 -3.00
N VAL A 201 11.42 13.42 -2.10
CA VAL A 201 11.90 13.48 -0.71
C VAL A 201 13.04 12.50 -0.44
N VAL A 202 13.01 11.32 -1.10
CA VAL A 202 13.99 10.23 -0.88
C VAL A 202 15.10 10.22 -1.93
N GLY A 203 14.92 10.93 -3.06
CA GLY A 203 15.80 10.98 -4.22
C GLY A 203 17.03 11.91 -4.12
#